data_f7ecd34262b1d933721a9a09b8d67a87
#
_entry.id   f7ecd34262b1d933721a9a09b8d67a87
#
_cell.length_a   1.000
_cell.length_b   1.000
_cell.length_c   1.000
_cell.angle_alpha   90.00
_cell.angle_beta   90.00
_cell.angle_gamma   90.00
#
_symmetry.space_group_name_H-M   'P 1'
#
loop_
_entity.id
_entity.type
_entity.pdbx_description
1 polymer ?
#
loop_
_entity_poly.entity_id
_entity_poly.type
_entity_poly.pdbx_seq_one_letter_code
_entity_poly.pdbx_strand_id
1 'polypeptide(L)'
;NTRSNYYQNNSCSRLMDKRQSPLLNQTLDEHLLGVQAHATLVARSLPSLTRSLPALKNHKPLKKRSADPRFAWQDKAADLAASVSARAAHGGAFIVNMASTGCGKTLGNARIMNALADPGTGLRCAFAMGLRTLTLQTGRVFQNDLQLSDEQLAIQVGGAASRALFEYWEQQAEAT
;
A
#
# COMPACT_ATOMS: atom_id res chain seq x y z
N ASN A 1 -19.98 -44.10 -1.41
CA ASN A 1 -19.17 -43.34 -0.41
C ASN A 1 -18.37 -42.25 -1.11
N THR A 2 -19.04 -41.20 -1.55
CA THR A 2 -18.40 -39.99 -2.04
C THR A 2 -17.86 -39.24 -0.84
N ARG A 3 -16.56 -39.39 -0.54
CA ARG A 3 -15.89 -38.47 0.38
C ARG A 3 -15.91 -37.11 -0.30
N SER A 4 -16.72 -36.21 0.23
CA SER A 4 -16.73 -34.81 -0.12
C SER A 4 -15.34 -34.24 0.15
N ASN A 5 -14.60 -33.85 -0.90
CA ASN A 5 -13.27 -33.25 -0.80
C ASN A 5 -13.44 -31.79 -0.42
N TYR A 6 -13.62 -31.51 0.87
CA TYR A 6 -13.69 -30.14 1.38
C TYR A 6 -12.27 -29.58 1.52
N TYR A 7 -12.15 -28.30 1.21
CA TYR A 7 -10.92 -27.52 1.35
C TYR A 7 -11.09 -26.44 2.40
N GLN A 8 -10.13 -26.33 3.32
CA GLN A 8 -10.11 -25.27 4.32
C GLN A 8 -9.21 -24.13 3.86
N ASN A 9 -9.75 -22.94 3.70
CA ASN A 9 -8.98 -21.76 3.44
C ASN A 9 -8.32 -21.27 4.75
N ASN A 10 -6.99 -21.21 4.80
CA ASN A 10 -6.20 -20.80 5.97
C ASN A 10 -6.49 -19.36 6.45
N SER A 11 -7.14 -18.54 5.64
CA SER A 11 -7.52 -17.16 6.02
C SER A 11 -8.70 -17.08 6.99
N CYS A 12 -9.41 -18.19 7.23
CA CYS A 12 -10.60 -18.24 8.09
C CYS A 12 -10.42 -19.06 9.37
N SER A 13 -9.19 -19.34 9.84
CA SER A 13 -8.95 -20.04 11.10
C SER A 13 -9.23 -19.14 12.31
N ARG A 14 -10.51 -18.76 12.51
CA ARG A 14 -10.97 -18.21 13.78
C ARG A 14 -11.31 -19.36 14.70
N LEU A 15 -10.53 -19.49 15.78
CA LEU A 15 -10.86 -20.25 17.01
C LEU A 15 -11.34 -21.69 16.76
N MET A 16 -10.39 -22.59 16.58
CA MET A 16 -10.69 -24.03 16.67
C MET A 16 -10.90 -24.39 18.15
N ASP A 17 -12.13 -24.74 18.50
CA ASP A 17 -12.36 -25.60 19.65
C ASP A 17 -11.69 -26.96 19.34
N LYS A 18 -10.75 -27.38 20.20
CA LYS A 18 -9.94 -28.59 20.01
C LYS A 18 -10.75 -29.90 19.93
N ARG A 19 -12.08 -29.84 20.05
CA ARG A 19 -13.01 -30.98 20.05
C ARG A 19 -13.86 -31.11 18.80
N GLN A 20 -13.82 -30.17 17.86
CA GLN A 20 -14.61 -30.25 16.64
C GLN A 20 -13.71 -30.37 15.40
N SER A 21 -14.11 -31.23 14.49
CA SER A 21 -13.46 -31.30 13.16
C SER A 21 -13.53 -29.92 12.48
N PRO A 22 -12.45 -29.47 11.81
CA PRO A 22 -12.47 -28.17 11.18
C PRO A 22 -13.61 -28.08 10.18
N LEU A 23 -14.47 -27.08 10.35
CA LEU A 23 -15.49 -26.75 9.36
C LEU A 23 -14.77 -26.23 8.11
N LEU A 24 -14.90 -26.98 7.03
CA LEU A 24 -14.33 -26.60 5.73
C LEU A 24 -15.28 -25.61 5.06
N ASN A 25 -14.73 -24.51 4.54
CA ASN A 25 -15.52 -23.40 4.00
C ASN A 25 -16.11 -23.71 2.62
N GLN A 26 -15.47 -24.59 1.86
CA GLN A 26 -15.85 -24.89 0.48
C GLN A 26 -15.26 -26.23 0.03
N THR A 27 -15.80 -26.81 -1.01
CA THR A 27 -15.23 -27.98 -1.67
C THR A 27 -14.00 -27.57 -2.47
N LEU A 28 -13.13 -28.54 -2.81
CA LEU A 28 -11.98 -28.30 -3.66
C LEU A 28 -12.37 -27.75 -5.04
N ASP A 29 -13.44 -28.29 -5.61
CA ASP A 29 -13.95 -27.88 -6.91
C ASP A 29 -14.45 -26.43 -6.89
N GLU A 30 -15.21 -26.05 -5.87
CA GLU A 30 -15.66 -24.67 -5.66
C GLU A 30 -14.48 -23.71 -5.54
N HIS A 31 -13.45 -24.14 -4.79
CA HIS A 31 -12.23 -23.33 -4.65
C HIS A 31 -11.52 -23.13 -5.98
N LEU A 32 -11.25 -24.21 -6.71
CA LEU A 32 -10.54 -24.14 -7.97
C LEU A 32 -11.29 -23.35 -9.05
N LEU A 33 -12.61 -23.56 -9.15
CA LEU A 33 -13.46 -22.80 -10.06
C LEU A 33 -13.52 -21.32 -9.66
N GLY A 34 -13.61 -21.04 -8.37
CA GLY A 34 -13.57 -19.67 -7.85
C GLY A 34 -12.24 -18.97 -8.17
N VAL A 35 -11.11 -19.61 -7.93
CA VAL A 35 -9.78 -19.09 -8.28
C VAL A 35 -9.67 -18.83 -9.78
N GLN A 36 -10.10 -19.77 -10.62
CA GLN A 36 -10.09 -19.62 -12.08
C GLN A 36 -10.96 -18.43 -12.53
N ALA A 37 -12.16 -18.31 -12.01
CA ALA A 37 -13.08 -17.22 -12.36
C ALA A 37 -12.51 -15.85 -11.96
N HIS A 38 -12.01 -15.72 -10.73
CA HIS A 38 -11.42 -14.48 -10.24
C HIS A 38 -10.12 -14.13 -10.98
N ALA A 39 -9.23 -15.09 -11.22
CA ALA A 39 -8.01 -14.85 -11.99
C ALA A 39 -8.32 -14.38 -13.42
N THR A 40 -9.33 -14.98 -14.06
CA THR A 40 -9.79 -14.56 -15.39
C THR A 40 -10.35 -13.14 -15.37
N LEU A 41 -11.14 -12.78 -14.34
CA LEU A 41 -11.68 -11.44 -14.19
C LEU A 41 -10.55 -10.41 -14.03
N VAL A 42 -9.57 -10.69 -13.16
CA VAL A 42 -8.39 -9.84 -12.97
C VAL A 42 -7.63 -9.68 -14.27
N ALA A 43 -7.31 -10.78 -14.97
CA ALA A 43 -6.58 -10.73 -16.23
C ALA A 43 -7.28 -9.87 -17.28
N ARG A 44 -8.61 -9.96 -17.38
CA ARG A 44 -9.42 -9.15 -18.29
C ARG A 44 -9.47 -7.66 -17.88
N SER A 45 -9.35 -7.37 -16.60
CA SER A 45 -9.37 -5.98 -16.09
C SER A 45 -8.03 -5.27 -16.23
N LEU A 46 -6.89 -5.99 -16.33
CA LEU A 46 -5.55 -5.40 -16.39
C LEU A 46 -5.41 -4.26 -17.42
N PRO A 47 -5.88 -4.36 -18.67
CA PRO A 47 -5.74 -3.28 -19.65
C PRO A 47 -6.50 -2.00 -19.26
N SER A 48 -7.53 -2.12 -18.42
CA SER A 48 -8.33 -0.98 -17.98
C SER A 48 -7.85 -0.35 -16.66
N LEU A 49 -6.95 -1.02 -15.92
CA LEU A 49 -6.49 -0.55 -14.61
C LEU A 49 -5.86 0.84 -14.66
N THR A 50 -5.16 1.18 -15.74
CA THR A 50 -4.58 2.52 -15.91
C THR A 50 -5.63 3.64 -15.91
N ARG A 51 -6.88 3.35 -16.26
CA ARG A 51 -7.98 4.30 -16.29
C ARG A 51 -8.89 4.20 -15.06
N SER A 52 -9.09 3.01 -14.54
CA SER A 52 -10.06 2.72 -13.47
C SER A 52 -9.49 2.87 -12.06
N LEU A 53 -8.18 2.69 -11.87
CA LEU A 53 -7.57 2.86 -10.56
C LEU A 53 -7.60 4.32 -10.12
N PRO A 54 -7.89 4.61 -8.85
CA PRO A 54 -7.83 5.96 -8.31
C PRO A 54 -6.42 6.52 -8.39
N ALA A 55 -6.31 7.84 -8.48
CA ALA A 55 -5.06 8.57 -8.48
C ALA A 55 -5.19 9.83 -7.61
N LEU A 56 -4.15 10.19 -6.89
CA LEU A 56 -4.13 11.40 -6.07
C LEU A 56 -3.93 12.62 -6.99
N LYS A 57 -4.96 13.44 -7.09
CA LYS A 57 -4.91 14.71 -7.83
C LYS A 57 -4.94 15.88 -6.86
N ASN A 58 -4.02 16.82 -7.07
CA ASN A 58 -3.97 18.07 -6.28
C ASN A 58 -3.94 17.86 -4.75
N HIS A 59 -3.30 16.80 -4.28
CA HIS A 59 -3.26 16.46 -2.87
C HIS A 59 -2.47 17.49 -2.06
N LYS A 60 -3.18 18.34 -1.31
CA LYS A 60 -2.59 19.48 -0.58
C LYS A 60 -1.49 19.09 0.41
N PRO A 61 -1.62 18.01 1.21
CA PRO A 61 -0.56 17.62 2.15
C PRO A 61 0.79 17.34 1.47
N LEU A 62 0.80 16.74 0.27
CA LEU A 62 2.04 16.48 -0.48
C LEU A 62 2.67 17.75 -1.08
N LYS A 63 1.88 18.81 -1.24
CA LYS A 63 2.36 20.11 -1.76
C LYS A 63 2.76 21.08 -0.66
N LYS A 64 2.40 20.80 0.59
CA LYS A 64 2.70 21.67 1.73
C LYS A 64 4.21 21.77 1.93
N ARG A 65 4.75 22.98 1.95
CA ARG A 65 6.16 23.23 2.24
C ARG A 65 6.47 23.00 3.72
N SER A 66 7.68 22.57 4.01
CA SER A 66 8.13 22.36 5.38
C SER A 66 8.43 23.70 6.05
N ALA A 67 7.89 23.89 7.25
CA ALA A 67 8.27 25.03 8.09
C ALA A 67 9.57 24.78 8.88
N ASP A 68 9.98 23.50 9.03
CA ASP A 68 11.18 23.10 9.75
C ASP A 68 12.39 23.09 8.80
N PRO A 69 13.46 23.86 9.09
CA PRO A 69 14.67 23.89 8.27
C PRO A 69 15.31 22.53 8.04
N ARG A 70 15.17 21.57 8.96
CA ARG A 70 15.70 20.20 8.81
C ARG A 70 15.10 19.48 7.63
N PHE A 71 13.88 19.83 7.23
CA PHE A 71 13.16 19.22 6.11
C PHE A 71 13.12 20.10 4.86
N ALA A 72 13.78 21.24 4.85
CA ALA A 72 13.84 22.15 3.69
C ALA A 72 14.39 21.49 2.42
N TRP A 73 15.20 20.43 2.57
CA TRP A 73 15.69 19.64 1.45
C TRP A 73 14.58 18.97 0.64
N GLN A 74 13.46 18.60 1.31
CA GLN A 74 12.31 17.98 0.65
C GLN A 74 11.64 18.96 -0.33
N ASP A 75 11.58 20.24 0.02
CA ASP A 75 11.05 21.28 -0.85
C ASP A 75 11.93 21.47 -2.08
N LYS A 76 13.25 21.56 -1.87
CA LYS A 76 14.24 21.67 -2.97
C LYS A 76 14.19 20.45 -3.90
N ALA A 77 14.06 19.25 -3.33
CA ALA A 77 13.96 18.01 -4.08
C ALA A 77 12.66 17.94 -4.89
N ALA A 78 11.54 18.38 -4.33
CA ALA A 78 10.26 18.45 -5.03
C ALA A 78 10.28 19.51 -6.15
N ASP A 79 10.90 20.67 -5.94
CA ASP A 79 11.06 21.70 -6.96
C ASP A 79 11.92 21.20 -8.13
N LEU A 80 13.03 20.50 -7.83
CA LEU A 80 13.87 19.86 -8.85
C LEU A 80 13.07 18.78 -9.62
N ALA A 81 12.31 17.94 -8.91
CA ALA A 81 11.48 16.94 -9.54
C ALA A 81 10.43 17.57 -10.47
N ALA A 82 9.79 18.64 -10.04
CA ALA A 82 8.84 19.39 -10.86
C ALA A 82 9.48 19.96 -12.14
N SER A 83 10.72 20.47 -12.05
CA SER A 83 11.42 21.04 -13.20
C SER A 83 11.76 20.01 -14.29
N VAL A 84 11.85 18.72 -13.93
CA VAL A 84 12.15 17.61 -14.86
C VAL A 84 10.93 16.74 -15.21
N SER A 85 9.74 17.05 -14.68
CA SER A 85 8.54 16.24 -14.81
C SER A 85 8.14 15.97 -16.26
N ALA A 86 8.18 16.98 -17.13
CA ALA A 86 7.87 16.83 -18.54
C ALA A 86 8.80 15.84 -19.25
N ARG A 87 10.11 15.89 -18.95
CA ARG A 87 11.09 14.92 -19.49
C ARG A 87 10.88 13.53 -18.90
N ALA A 88 10.62 13.45 -17.59
CA ALA A 88 10.37 12.19 -16.90
C ALA A 88 9.11 11.48 -17.40
N ALA A 89 8.08 12.23 -17.81
CA ALA A 89 6.87 11.67 -18.39
C ALA A 89 7.12 10.90 -19.70
N HIS A 90 8.15 11.26 -20.47
CA HIS A 90 8.50 10.59 -21.74
C HIS A 90 9.46 9.44 -21.54
N GLY A 91 10.50 9.62 -20.73
CA GLY A 91 11.61 8.68 -20.61
C GLY A 91 11.72 7.98 -19.26
N GLY A 92 10.86 8.30 -18.32
CA GLY A 92 11.03 7.90 -16.92
C GLY A 92 12.14 8.68 -16.22
N ALA A 93 12.35 8.38 -14.93
CA ALA A 93 13.46 8.94 -14.14
C ALA A 93 13.93 7.93 -13.09
N PHE A 94 15.25 7.88 -12.87
CA PHE A 94 15.86 7.23 -11.72
C PHE A 94 16.29 8.28 -10.71
N ILE A 95 15.87 8.10 -9.45
CA ILE A 95 16.16 9.06 -8.38
C ILE A 95 16.80 8.31 -7.22
N VAL A 96 17.97 8.77 -6.80
CA VAL A 96 18.68 8.27 -5.61
C VAL A 96 18.59 9.31 -4.52
N ASN A 97 17.91 8.99 -3.42
CA ASN A 97 17.80 9.84 -2.24
C ASN A 97 18.81 9.38 -1.18
N MET A 98 19.87 10.14 -1.00
CA MET A 98 20.96 9.86 -0.05
C MET A 98 20.83 10.67 1.26
N ALA A 99 19.67 11.22 1.57
CA ALA A 99 19.45 11.91 2.84
C ALA A 99 19.68 10.98 4.04
N SER A 100 20.16 11.51 5.15
CA SER A 100 20.45 10.75 6.36
C SER A 100 19.22 10.10 6.99
N THR A 101 19.42 9.14 7.89
CA THR A 101 18.34 8.54 8.68
C THR A 101 17.70 9.63 9.56
N GLY A 102 16.37 9.58 9.73
CA GLY A 102 15.63 10.58 10.54
C GLY A 102 15.30 11.90 9.82
N CYS A 103 15.77 12.13 8.58
CA CYS A 103 15.48 13.35 7.82
C CYS A 103 14.13 13.33 7.07
N GLY A 104 13.22 12.41 7.38
CA GLY A 104 11.91 12.36 6.74
C GLY A 104 11.92 11.90 5.28
N LYS A 105 12.82 10.95 4.92
CA LYS A 105 12.94 10.42 3.54
C LYS A 105 11.62 9.90 2.97
N THR A 106 10.84 9.21 3.78
CA THR A 106 9.57 8.59 3.35
C THR A 106 8.60 9.65 2.80
N LEU A 107 8.38 10.72 3.55
CA LEU A 107 7.55 11.85 3.11
C LEU A 107 8.22 12.60 1.95
N GLY A 108 9.54 12.82 2.01
CA GLY A 108 10.30 13.45 0.93
C GLY A 108 10.15 12.69 -0.39
N ASN A 109 10.25 11.37 -0.37
CA ASN A 109 10.05 10.54 -1.56
C ASN A 109 8.62 10.65 -2.11
N ALA A 110 7.60 10.64 -1.24
CA ALA A 110 6.22 10.83 -1.67
C ALA A 110 6.01 12.20 -2.34
N ARG A 111 6.62 13.26 -1.81
CA ARG A 111 6.58 14.62 -2.38
C ARG A 111 7.30 14.72 -3.73
N ILE A 112 8.47 14.08 -3.86
CA ILE A 112 9.20 13.99 -5.13
C ILE A 112 8.34 13.29 -6.19
N MET A 113 7.75 12.14 -5.85
CA MET A 113 6.90 11.40 -6.77
C MET A 113 5.63 12.19 -7.17
N ASN A 114 5.05 12.92 -6.21
CA ASN A 114 3.92 13.81 -6.50
C ASN A 114 4.31 14.96 -7.44
N ALA A 115 5.51 15.51 -7.29
CA ALA A 115 6.02 16.58 -8.15
C ALA A 115 6.36 16.10 -9.58
N LEU A 116 6.71 14.84 -9.75
CA LEU A 116 6.94 14.20 -11.05
C LEU A 116 5.64 13.80 -11.75
N ALA A 117 4.57 13.57 -11.01
CA ALA A 117 3.31 13.11 -11.57
C ALA A 117 2.68 14.16 -12.48
N ASP A 118 2.09 13.70 -13.57
CA ASP A 118 1.30 14.56 -14.45
C ASP A 118 0.06 15.09 -13.69
N PRO A 119 -0.19 16.40 -13.68
CA PRO A 119 -1.31 16.97 -12.93
C PRO A 119 -2.69 16.49 -13.39
N GLY A 120 -2.84 16.13 -14.65
CA GLY A 120 -4.09 15.67 -15.24
C GLY A 120 -4.42 14.23 -14.85
N THR A 121 -3.42 13.34 -14.86
CA THR A 121 -3.59 11.93 -14.49
C THR A 121 -3.48 11.70 -13.00
N GLY A 122 -2.68 12.49 -12.29
CA GLY A 122 -2.44 12.37 -10.86
C GLY A 122 -1.37 11.34 -10.50
N LEU A 123 -1.06 11.25 -9.19
CA LEU A 123 -0.07 10.34 -8.65
C LEU A 123 -0.67 8.94 -8.40
N ARG A 124 -0.01 7.92 -8.90
CA ARG A 124 -0.08 6.54 -8.44
C ARG A 124 1.33 6.06 -8.18
N CYS A 125 1.58 5.51 -7.01
CA CYS A 125 2.90 5.02 -6.66
C CYS A 125 2.82 3.80 -5.76
N ALA A 126 3.90 3.03 -5.71
CA ALA A 126 4.07 1.93 -4.79
C ALA A 126 5.34 2.13 -3.96
N PHE A 127 5.25 1.89 -2.67
CA PHE A 127 6.37 1.84 -1.75
C PHE A 127 6.65 0.38 -1.41
N ALA A 128 7.77 -0.16 -1.88
CA ALA A 128 8.22 -1.50 -1.55
C ALA A 128 9.24 -1.46 -0.42
N MET A 129 8.95 -2.15 0.67
CA MET A 129 9.79 -2.16 1.88
C MET A 129 10.13 -3.58 2.28
N GLY A 130 11.39 -3.82 2.67
CA GLY A 130 11.87 -5.13 3.06
C GLY A 130 11.36 -5.64 4.42
N LEU A 131 10.77 -4.76 5.24
CA LEU A 131 10.31 -5.09 6.59
C LEU A 131 8.80 -4.88 6.71
N ARG A 132 8.09 -5.91 7.20
CA ARG A 132 6.62 -5.89 7.37
C ARG A 132 6.16 -4.81 8.34
N THR A 133 6.80 -4.71 9.50
CA THR A 133 6.51 -3.69 10.52
C THR A 133 6.71 -2.28 9.99
N LEU A 134 7.79 -2.04 9.26
CA LEU A 134 8.05 -0.75 8.64
C LEU A 134 6.98 -0.39 7.59
N THR A 135 6.49 -1.38 6.84
CA THR A 135 5.40 -1.17 5.87
C THR A 135 4.12 -0.73 6.58
N LEU A 136 3.76 -1.38 7.69
CA LEU A 136 2.58 -1.02 8.48
C LEU A 136 2.73 0.37 9.09
N GLN A 137 3.86 0.67 9.74
CA GLN A 137 4.13 1.99 10.32
C GLN A 137 4.08 3.10 9.27
N THR A 138 4.72 2.89 8.11
CA THR A 138 4.71 3.87 7.03
C THR A 138 3.30 4.08 6.47
N GLY A 139 2.53 3.01 6.35
CA GLY A 139 1.13 3.10 5.94
C GLY A 139 0.30 3.96 6.89
N ARG A 140 0.46 3.75 8.21
CA ARG A 140 -0.21 4.58 9.22
C ARG A 140 0.21 6.06 9.16
N VAL A 141 1.51 6.32 9.03
CA VAL A 141 2.01 7.69 8.84
C VAL A 141 1.36 8.34 7.61
N PHE A 142 1.22 7.61 6.50
CA PHE A 142 0.56 8.15 5.31
C PHE A 142 -0.94 8.38 5.51
N GLN A 143 -1.64 7.51 6.23
CA GLN A 143 -3.04 7.74 6.59
C GLN A 143 -3.19 9.01 7.43
N ASN A 144 -2.36 9.19 8.45
CA ASN A 144 -2.47 10.30 9.40
C ASN A 144 -1.92 11.62 8.82
N ASP A 145 -0.66 11.63 8.37
CA ASP A 145 0.02 12.86 7.96
C ASP A 145 -0.41 13.34 6.58
N LEU A 146 -0.69 12.41 5.68
CA LEU A 146 -1.18 12.72 4.34
C LEU A 146 -2.70 12.66 4.24
N GLN A 147 -3.40 12.26 5.30
CA GLN A 147 -4.86 12.17 5.32
C GLN A 147 -5.42 11.32 4.16
N LEU A 148 -4.77 10.18 3.89
CA LEU A 148 -5.18 9.26 2.84
C LEU A 148 -6.27 8.31 3.36
N SER A 149 -7.37 8.20 2.62
CA SER A 149 -8.42 7.23 2.90
C SER A 149 -8.04 5.83 2.45
N ASP A 150 -8.81 4.83 2.91
CA ASP A 150 -8.63 3.42 2.51
C ASP A 150 -8.84 3.18 1.01
N GLU A 151 -9.56 4.07 0.32
CA GLU A 151 -9.70 4.06 -1.13
C GLU A 151 -8.45 4.57 -1.87
N GLN A 152 -7.63 5.36 -1.18
CA GLN A 152 -6.45 6.02 -1.74
C GLN A 152 -5.15 5.30 -1.36
N LEU A 153 -5.15 4.53 -0.28
CA LEU A 153 -3.96 3.85 0.25
C LEU A 153 -4.26 2.38 0.56
N ALA A 154 -3.55 1.48 -0.10
CA ALA A 154 -3.55 0.06 0.22
C ALA A 154 -2.26 -0.32 0.96
N ILE A 155 -2.38 -0.86 2.17
CA ILE A 155 -1.24 -1.35 2.97
C ILE A 155 -1.23 -2.88 2.88
N GLN A 156 -0.26 -3.42 2.14
CA GLN A 156 -0.17 -4.85 1.88
C GLN A 156 1.05 -5.45 2.59
N VAL A 157 0.81 -6.37 3.50
CA VAL A 157 1.87 -7.14 4.17
C VAL A 157 1.50 -8.62 4.16
N GLY A 158 2.48 -9.48 3.95
CA GLY A 158 2.28 -10.92 4.06
C GLY A 158 2.13 -11.36 5.51
N GLY A 159 1.22 -12.34 5.75
CA GLY A 159 0.99 -12.96 7.06
C GLY A 159 -0.02 -12.22 7.94
N ALA A 160 -1.19 -12.86 8.14
CA ALA A 160 -2.26 -12.33 9.00
C ALA A 160 -1.80 -12.10 10.46
N ALA A 161 -0.94 -12.99 10.98
CA ALA A 161 -0.39 -12.90 12.33
C ALA A 161 0.45 -11.61 12.55
N SER A 162 1.22 -11.18 11.55
CA SER A 162 2.03 -9.95 11.67
C SER A 162 1.17 -8.70 11.74
N ARG A 163 0.07 -8.67 11.02
CA ARG A 163 -0.90 -7.56 11.08
C ARG A 163 -1.61 -7.55 12.43
N ALA A 164 -2.15 -8.68 12.88
CA ALA A 164 -2.84 -8.78 14.16
C ALA A 164 -1.95 -8.39 15.35
N LEU A 165 -0.68 -8.81 15.33
CA LEU A 165 0.29 -8.43 16.36
C LEU A 165 0.58 -6.92 16.35
N PHE A 166 0.73 -6.33 15.18
CA PHE A 166 0.95 -4.89 15.05
C PHE A 166 -0.24 -4.09 15.56
N GLU A 167 -1.46 -4.46 15.19
CA GLU A 167 -2.70 -3.84 15.65
C GLU A 167 -2.87 -3.97 17.18
N TYR A 168 -2.50 -5.12 17.75
CA TYR A 168 -2.50 -5.33 19.19
C TYR A 168 -1.55 -4.36 19.92
N TRP A 169 -0.31 -4.21 19.41
CA TRP A 169 0.66 -3.31 20.03
C TRP A 169 0.27 -1.83 19.90
N GLU A 170 -0.35 -1.42 18.78
CA GLU A 170 -0.88 -0.06 18.63
C GLU A 170 -1.97 0.23 19.67
N GLN A 171 -2.94 -0.68 19.83
CA GLN A 171 -4.00 -0.54 20.83
C GLN A 171 -3.47 -0.43 22.26
N GLN A 172 -2.41 -1.16 22.60
CA GLN A 172 -1.78 -1.08 23.93
C GLN A 172 -1.06 0.26 24.11
N ALA A 173 -0.41 0.79 23.09
CA ALA A 173 0.29 2.07 23.15
C ALA A 173 -0.67 3.27 23.26
N GLU A 174 -1.87 3.20 22.69
CA GLU A 174 -2.91 4.24 22.81
C GLU A 174 -3.63 4.20 24.15
N ALA A 175 -3.57 3.07 24.87
CA ALA A 175 -4.22 2.90 26.18
C ALA A 175 -3.34 3.33 27.37
N THR A 176 -2.10 3.77 27.13
CA THR A 176 -1.11 4.18 28.13
C THR A 176 -0.84 5.68 28.05
#